data_aedfda530b90186ca294a0c1bb6f04b6
#
_entry.id   aedfda530b90186ca294a0c1bb6f04b6
#
_cell.length_a   1.000
_cell.length_b   1.000
_cell.length_c   1.000
_cell.angle_alpha   90.00
_cell.angle_beta   90.00
_cell.angle_gamma   90.00
#
_symmetry.space_group_name_H-M   'P 1'
#
loop_
_entity.id
_entity.type
_entity.pdbx_description
1 polymer ?
#
loop_
_entity_poly.entity_id
_entity_poly.type
_entity_poly.pdbx_seq_one_letter_code
_entity_poly.pdbx_strand_id
1 'polypeptide(L)'
;MDLAYDGAAFAGFAPQPGRDTVVGALGEAIARTLRLDAAPFIVGAGRTDAGVHALAQVISLDLGAAVLSEDSTDWFLRSLNHQLRGRVVVARARVLDDFHARFDATWRQYRYLVATGPALAATSALAWAVAAPLDLAAMNDASACLVGVHDFRAFCKRAPDKTPDEPLLRHVYEATWTDEPDRLGVAAAGGFVVFRIRANAFCHNQVRRLVGSLVAVGRGELVPEEIAARLQSGDARRLPAPAPAAGLALVGVGYDDLHGGPSGPGAPIR
;
A
#
# COMPACT_ATOMS: atom_id res chain seq x y z
N MET A 1 0.57 -13.35 -9.49
CA MET A 1 1.99 -13.20 -9.10
C MET A 1 2.07 -12.28 -7.88
N ASP A 2 2.94 -12.62 -6.94
CA ASP A 2 3.21 -11.86 -5.73
C ASP A 2 4.46 -11.00 -5.93
N LEU A 3 4.37 -9.69 -5.62
CA LEU A 3 5.41 -8.72 -5.92
C LEU A 3 5.81 -7.91 -4.67
N ALA A 4 7.09 -7.56 -4.62
CA ALA A 4 7.57 -6.47 -3.76
C ALA A 4 8.30 -5.43 -4.63
N TYR A 5 8.24 -4.14 -4.25
CA TYR A 5 8.95 -3.08 -4.95
C TYR A 5 9.28 -1.88 -4.08
N ASP A 6 10.40 -1.24 -4.42
CA ASP A 6 10.75 0.08 -3.92
C ASP A 6 9.99 1.15 -4.71
N GLY A 7 9.02 1.79 -4.05
CA GLY A 7 8.19 2.82 -4.66
C GLY A 7 8.96 4.09 -5.05
N ALA A 8 10.08 4.38 -4.40
CA ALA A 8 10.91 5.55 -4.70
C ALA A 8 11.44 5.53 -6.15
N ALA A 9 11.62 4.34 -6.72
CA ALA A 9 12.08 4.15 -8.08
C ALA A 9 11.00 4.42 -9.15
N PHE A 10 9.73 4.70 -8.76
CA PHE A 10 8.61 4.72 -9.69
C PHE A 10 7.68 5.93 -9.51
N ALA A 11 7.10 6.37 -10.61
CA ALA A 11 6.02 7.37 -10.64
C ALA A 11 4.65 6.79 -10.21
N GLY A 12 4.64 5.61 -9.59
CA GLY A 12 3.48 4.88 -9.10
C GLY A 12 3.31 3.53 -9.77
N PHE A 13 2.24 2.83 -9.39
CA PHE A 13 1.96 1.48 -9.87
C PHE A 13 1.44 1.44 -11.31
N ALA A 14 0.40 2.23 -11.62
CA ALA A 14 -0.30 2.19 -12.90
C ALA A 14 0.50 2.86 -14.02
N PRO A 15 0.35 2.39 -15.28
CA PRO A 15 1.02 3.00 -16.43
C PRO A 15 0.68 4.49 -16.58
N GLN A 16 1.69 5.29 -16.90
CA GLN A 16 1.56 6.71 -17.20
C GLN A 16 2.46 7.04 -18.40
N PRO A 17 1.99 7.81 -19.39
CA PRO A 17 2.79 8.18 -20.55
C PRO A 17 4.10 8.87 -20.15
N GLY A 18 5.23 8.38 -20.67
CA GLY A 18 6.55 8.97 -20.42
C GLY A 18 7.08 8.83 -18.98
N ARG A 19 6.46 8.03 -18.14
CA ARG A 19 6.88 7.83 -16.74
C ARG A 19 7.26 6.38 -16.48
N ASP A 20 8.30 6.20 -15.66
CA ASP A 20 8.66 4.86 -15.16
C ASP A 20 7.68 4.43 -14.07
N THR A 21 6.98 3.32 -14.29
CA THR A 21 5.94 2.79 -13.39
C THR A 21 6.17 1.29 -13.15
N VAL A 22 5.64 0.77 -12.03
CA VAL A 22 5.78 -0.65 -11.70
C VAL A 22 5.22 -1.53 -12.81
N VAL A 23 4.00 -1.23 -13.29
CA VAL A 23 3.36 -2.00 -14.38
C VAL A 23 4.11 -1.85 -15.69
N GLY A 24 4.66 -0.67 -16.00
CA GLY A 24 5.48 -0.46 -17.20
C GLY A 24 6.73 -1.35 -17.20
N ALA A 25 7.54 -1.25 -16.14
CA ALA A 25 8.77 -2.03 -16.01
C ALA A 25 8.51 -3.55 -16.02
N LEU A 26 7.46 -3.99 -15.31
CA LEU A 26 7.08 -5.40 -15.25
C LEU A 26 6.55 -5.90 -16.60
N GLY A 27 5.68 -5.13 -17.26
CA GLY A 27 5.11 -5.49 -18.56
C GLY A 27 6.18 -5.64 -19.64
N GLU A 28 7.15 -4.72 -19.68
CA GLU A 28 8.31 -4.83 -20.57
C GLU A 28 9.18 -6.05 -20.29
N ALA A 29 9.43 -6.35 -18.99
CA ALA A 29 10.21 -7.54 -18.63
C ALA A 29 9.49 -8.83 -19.04
N ILE A 30 8.15 -8.90 -18.84
CA ILE A 30 7.32 -10.04 -19.25
C ILE A 30 7.36 -10.19 -20.78
N ALA A 31 7.11 -9.10 -21.52
CA ALA A 31 7.10 -9.14 -22.99
C ALA A 31 8.45 -9.63 -23.55
N ARG A 32 9.57 -9.13 -23.03
CA ARG A 32 10.91 -9.61 -23.44
C ARG A 32 11.15 -11.08 -23.09
N THR A 33 10.76 -11.51 -21.87
CA THR A 33 10.98 -12.89 -21.41
C THR A 33 10.19 -13.88 -22.27
N LEU A 34 8.95 -13.56 -22.57
CA LEU A 34 8.03 -14.46 -23.31
C LEU A 34 8.00 -14.18 -24.81
N ARG A 35 8.81 -13.20 -25.30
CA ARG A 35 8.87 -12.76 -26.70
C ARG A 35 7.51 -12.36 -27.25
N LEU A 36 6.73 -11.61 -26.45
CA LEU A 36 5.45 -11.06 -26.86
C LEU A 36 5.65 -9.79 -27.69
N ASP A 37 4.77 -9.54 -28.65
CA ASP A 37 4.80 -8.34 -29.49
C ASP A 37 4.50 -7.04 -28.70
N ALA A 38 3.78 -7.16 -27.56
CA ALA A 38 3.44 -6.04 -26.70
C ALA A 38 3.41 -6.46 -25.22
N ALA A 39 3.55 -5.47 -24.33
CA ALA A 39 3.38 -5.70 -22.89
C ALA A 39 1.94 -6.14 -22.58
N PRO A 40 1.76 -7.20 -21.76
CA PRO A 40 0.44 -7.69 -21.39
C PRO A 40 -0.30 -6.70 -20.50
N PHE A 41 -1.64 -6.76 -20.51
CA PHE A 41 -2.45 -5.99 -19.57
C PHE A 41 -2.33 -6.58 -18.16
N ILE A 42 -1.88 -5.75 -17.20
CA ILE A 42 -1.62 -6.17 -15.82
C ILE A 42 -2.63 -5.51 -14.88
N VAL A 43 -3.29 -6.32 -14.08
CA VAL A 43 -4.21 -5.90 -13.03
C VAL A 43 -3.56 -6.09 -11.66
N GLY A 44 -3.50 -5.04 -10.84
CA GLY A 44 -3.03 -5.13 -9.45
C GLY A 44 -4.16 -5.17 -8.44
N ALA A 45 -3.94 -5.82 -7.30
CA ALA A 45 -4.90 -5.86 -6.18
C ALA A 45 -5.23 -4.46 -5.63
N GLY A 46 -4.26 -3.54 -5.69
CA GLY A 46 -4.41 -2.13 -5.38
C GLY A 46 -3.40 -1.30 -6.17
N ARG A 47 -3.76 -0.05 -6.49
CA ARG A 47 -2.81 0.92 -7.06
C ARG A 47 -2.12 1.64 -5.92
N THR A 48 -0.80 1.80 -6.03
CA THR A 48 -0.01 2.64 -5.12
C THR A 48 0.39 3.93 -5.83
N ASP A 49 0.43 5.03 -5.07
CA ASP A 49 0.86 6.33 -5.57
C ASP A 49 2.38 6.35 -5.82
N ALA A 50 2.88 7.39 -6.50
CA ALA A 50 4.32 7.63 -6.64
C ALA A 50 5.02 7.64 -5.27
N GLY A 51 6.13 6.92 -5.16
CA GLY A 51 6.91 6.81 -3.93
C GLY A 51 6.37 5.86 -2.86
N VAL A 52 5.19 5.24 -3.07
CA VAL A 52 4.62 4.25 -2.14
C VAL A 52 5.18 2.86 -2.43
N HIS A 53 5.70 2.20 -1.39
CA HIS A 53 6.28 0.86 -1.47
C HIS A 53 5.24 -0.25 -1.46
N ALA A 54 5.65 -1.47 -1.82
CA ALA A 54 4.88 -2.67 -1.55
C ALA A 54 5.82 -3.83 -1.17
N LEU A 55 5.40 -4.60 -0.17
CA LEU A 55 6.04 -5.86 0.23
C LEU A 55 5.18 -7.07 -0.17
N ALA A 56 3.89 -6.85 -0.48
CA ALA A 56 2.94 -7.92 -0.79
C ALA A 56 1.88 -7.46 -1.80
N GLN A 57 2.30 -6.87 -2.91
CA GLN A 57 1.40 -6.59 -4.04
C GLN A 57 1.07 -7.89 -4.76
N VAL A 58 -0.18 -8.04 -5.17
CA VAL A 58 -0.63 -9.16 -6.02
C VAL A 58 -1.10 -8.64 -7.36
N ILE A 59 -0.68 -9.32 -8.42
CA ILE A 59 -1.17 -9.02 -9.78
C ILE A 59 -1.75 -10.25 -10.46
N SER A 60 -2.65 -10.01 -11.40
CA SER A 60 -3.08 -10.97 -12.43
C SER A 60 -2.87 -10.40 -13.82
N LEU A 61 -2.61 -11.29 -14.76
CA LEU A 61 -2.54 -11.00 -16.18
C LEU A 61 -2.94 -12.26 -16.95
N ASP A 62 -3.50 -12.06 -18.14
CA ASP A 62 -3.82 -13.13 -19.06
C ASP A 62 -2.73 -13.22 -20.14
N LEU A 63 -2.16 -14.40 -20.30
CA LEU A 63 -1.13 -14.71 -21.30
C LEU A 63 -1.64 -15.66 -22.37
N GLY A 64 -2.90 -16.10 -22.30
CA GLY A 64 -3.45 -17.17 -23.13
C GLY A 64 -2.92 -18.56 -22.73
N ALA A 65 -3.65 -19.60 -23.07
CA ALA A 65 -3.49 -20.97 -22.56
C ALA A 65 -2.17 -21.68 -22.90
N ALA A 66 -1.33 -21.14 -23.78
CA ALA A 66 -0.15 -21.84 -24.32
C ALA A 66 1.21 -21.29 -23.87
N VAL A 67 1.25 -20.22 -23.07
CA VAL A 67 2.49 -19.44 -22.88
C VAL A 67 3.29 -19.85 -21.65
N LEU A 68 2.63 -20.34 -20.59
CA LEU A 68 3.29 -20.68 -19.34
C LEU A 68 2.64 -21.92 -18.70
N SER A 69 3.45 -22.95 -18.41
CA SER A 69 3.06 -24.09 -17.59
C SER A 69 3.58 -23.93 -16.16
N GLU A 70 3.05 -24.70 -15.21
CA GLU A 70 3.58 -24.70 -13.83
C GLU A 70 5.09 -25.01 -13.78
N ASP A 71 5.58 -25.95 -14.61
CA ASP A 71 6.99 -26.35 -14.67
C ASP A 71 7.92 -25.24 -15.17
N SER A 72 7.41 -24.26 -15.90
CA SER A 72 8.21 -23.15 -16.45
C SER A 72 8.21 -21.91 -15.52
N THR A 73 7.48 -21.92 -14.43
CA THR A 73 7.36 -20.76 -13.53
C THR A 73 8.69 -20.34 -12.91
N ASP A 74 9.52 -21.28 -12.49
CA ASP A 74 10.84 -20.99 -11.88
C ASP A 74 11.80 -20.29 -12.84
N TRP A 75 11.86 -20.75 -14.09
CA TRP A 75 12.66 -20.08 -15.13
C TRP A 75 12.13 -18.67 -15.39
N PHE A 76 10.81 -18.52 -15.49
CA PHE A 76 10.15 -17.24 -15.72
C PHE A 76 10.47 -16.24 -14.60
N LEU A 77 10.35 -16.66 -13.33
CA LEU A 77 10.67 -15.84 -12.17
C LEU A 77 12.13 -15.38 -12.17
N ARG A 78 13.08 -16.30 -12.42
CA ARG A 78 14.51 -15.96 -12.52
C ARG A 78 14.77 -14.93 -13.62
N SER A 79 14.17 -15.11 -14.80
CA SER A 79 14.31 -14.19 -15.92
C SER A 79 13.77 -12.79 -15.59
N LEU A 80 12.56 -12.71 -14.99
CA LEU A 80 11.97 -11.44 -14.59
C LEU A 80 12.84 -10.71 -13.54
N ASN A 81 13.22 -11.40 -12.47
CA ASN A 81 14.00 -10.81 -11.39
C ASN A 81 15.39 -10.33 -11.85
N HIS A 82 16.01 -11.04 -12.80
CA HIS A 82 17.25 -10.58 -13.43
C HIS A 82 17.06 -9.27 -14.18
N GLN A 83 15.99 -9.12 -14.96
CA GLN A 83 15.70 -7.90 -15.73
C GLN A 83 15.27 -6.73 -14.85
N LEU A 84 14.51 -6.99 -13.79
CA LEU A 84 13.97 -5.97 -12.88
C LEU A 84 15.01 -5.44 -11.87
N ARG A 85 16.17 -6.11 -11.74
CA ARG A 85 17.34 -5.66 -10.96
C ARG A 85 17.02 -5.21 -9.53
N GLY A 86 16.11 -5.91 -8.85
CA GLY A 86 15.74 -5.62 -7.47
C GLY A 86 14.80 -4.40 -7.29
N ARG A 87 14.52 -3.63 -8.34
CA ARG A 87 13.53 -2.52 -8.26
C ARG A 87 12.11 -3.07 -8.06
N VAL A 88 11.80 -4.17 -8.72
CA VAL A 88 10.64 -5.04 -8.47
C VAL A 88 11.16 -6.44 -8.27
N VAL A 89 10.67 -7.13 -7.25
CA VAL A 89 10.95 -8.54 -6.99
C VAL A 89 9.67 -9.32 -7.18
N VAL A 90 9.68 -10.32 -8.06
CA VAL A 90 8.59 -11.27 -8.25
C VAL A 90 8.88 -12.48 -7.38
N ALA A 91 8.17 -12.61 -6.26
CA ALA A 91 8.43 -13.66 -5.27
C ALA A 91 7.78 -14.99 -5.65
N ARG A 92 6.62 -14.95 -6.32
CA ARG A 92 5.84 -16.13 -6.69
C ARG A 92 5.04 -15.87 -7.96
N ALA A 93 4.89 -16.92 -8.79
CA ALA A 93 3.91 -16.97 -9.86
C ALA A 93 3.10 -18.26 -9.75
N ARG A 94 1.83 -18.21 -10.11
CA ARG A 94 0.94 -19.38 -10.23
C ARG A 94 0.11 -19.23 -11.47
N VAL A 95 -0.19 -20.34 -12.13
CA VAL A 95 -1.20 -20.43 -13.17
C VAL A 95 -2.53 -20.76 -12.50
N LEU A 96 -3.53 -19.92 -12.70
CA LEU A 96 -4.85 -20.05 -12.08
C LEU A 96 -5.91 -19.75 -13.13
N ASP A 97 -7.02 -20.46 -13.07
CA ASP A 97 -8.21 -20.16 -13.86
C ASP A 97 -9.04 -19.09 -13.14
N ASP A 98 -9.62 -18.16 -13.90
CA ASP A 98 -10.59 -17.15 -13.45
C ASP A 98 -10.17 -16.27 -12.24
N PHE A 99 -8.87 -16.07 -12.03
CA PHE A 99 -8.38 -15.21 -10.93
C PHE A 99 -8.24 -13.75 -11.36
N HIS A 100 -8.86 -12.86 -10.60
CA HIS A 100 -8.75 -11.41 -10.79
C HIS A 100 -8.17 -10.71 -9.56
N ALA A 101 -6.90 -10.27 -9.61
CA ALA A 101 -6.18 -9.72 -8.46
C ALA A 101 -6.90 -8.61 -7.70
N ARG A 102 -7.71 -7.80 -8.39
CA ARG A 102 -8.42 -6.67 -7.76
C ARG A 102 -9.77 -7.05 -7.16
N PHE A 103 -10.58 -7.82 -7.90
CA PHE A 103 -11.97 -8.04 -7.53
C PHE A 103 -12.15 -9.21 -6.56
N ASP A 104 -11.26 -10.20 -6.62
CA ASP A 104 -11.30 -11.34 -5.69
C ASP A 104 -10.62 -11.02 -4.35
N ALA A 105 -9.88 -9.91 -4.27
CA ALA A 105 -9.25 -9.53 -3.02
C ALA A 105 -10.27 -9.01 -1.99
N THR A 106 -10.32 -9.67 -0.83
CA THR A 106 -11.25 -9.37 0.26
C THR A 106 -10.73 -8.30 1.20
N TRP A 107 -9.41 -8.17 1.36
CA TRP A 107 -8.80 -7.09 2.13
C TRP A 107 -7.43 -6.68 1.59
N ARG A 108 -7.00 -5.47 1.97
CA ARG A 108 -5.65 -4.93 1.80
C ARG A 108 -5.19 -4.39 3.14
N GLN A 109 -3.90 -4.55 3.43
CA GLN A 109 -3.26 -4.02 4.63
C GLN A 109 -2.10 -3.12 4.28
N TYR A 110 -2.08 -1.95 4.88
CA TYR A 110 -0.97 -1.01 4.77
C TYR A 110 -0.27 -0.85 6.11
N ARG A 111 1.03 -0.56 6.03
CA ARG A 111 1.84 -0.09 7.13
C ARG A 111 2.40 1.27 6.79
N TYR A 112 2.39 2.19 7.75
CA TYR A 112 3.04 3.49 7.62
C TYR A 112 4.07 3.66 8.72
N LEU A 113 5.32 3.99 8.35
CA LEU A 113 6.42 4.23 9.28
C LEU A 113 6.58 5.73 9.55
N VAL A 114 6.61 6.07 10.83
CA VAL A 114 7.04 7.38 11.34
C VAL A 114 8.30 7.18 12.17
N ALA A 115 9.39 7.86 11.81
CA ALA A 115 10.59 7.90 12.62
C ALA A 115 10.49 9.08 13.59
N THR A 116 10.57 8.81 14.90
CA THR A 116 10.55 9.85 15.95
C THR A 116 11.99 10.24 16.29
N GLY A 117 12.26 11.56 16.33
CA GLY A 117 13.61 12.06 16.57
C GLY A 117 14.27 12.67 15.33
N PRO A 118 15.59 12.97 15.41
CA PRO A 118 16.33 13.55 14.29
C PRO A 118 16.28 12.63 13.06
N ALA A 119 15.92 13.19 11.91
CA ALA A 119 15.90 12.44 10.66
C ALA A 119 17.31 12.02 10.25
N LEU A 120 17.54 10.72 10.09
CA LEU A 120 18.71 10.24 9.37
C LEU A 120 18.38 10.14 7.88
N ALA A 121 19.34 10.49 7.03
CA ALA A 121 19.18 10.36 5.59
C ALA A 121 18.81 8.91 5.18
N ALA A 122 19.29 7.91 5.90
CA ALA A 122 19.00 6.51 5.68
C ALA A 122 17.52 6.14 5.92
N THR A 123 16.79 6.86 6.77
CA THR A 123 15.37 6.56 7.07
C THR A 123 14.41 7.35 6.20
N SER A 124 14.85 8.46 5.58
CA SER A 124 13.99 9.35 4.79
C SER A 124 13.34 8.66 3.56
N ALA A 125 13.94 7.59 3.06
CA ALA A 125 13.41 6.79 1.96
C ALA A 125 12.29 5.83 2.37
N LEU A 126 12.15 5.51 3.67
CA LEU A 126 11.26 4.46 4.18
C LEU A 126 10.34 4.93 5.31
N ALA A 127 10.55 6.13 5.85
CA ALA A 127 9.79 6.65 6.97
C ALA A 127 9.58 8.16 6.88
N TRP A 128 8.52 8.64 7.50
CA TRP A 128 8.31 10.06 7.73
C TRP A 128 9.01 10.50 9.03
N ALA A 129 10.02 11.35 8.93
CA ALA A 129 10.67 11.90 10.11
C ALA A 129 9.80 12.97 10.77
N VAL A 130 9.47 12.76 12.04
CA VAL A 130 8.72 13.67 12.88
C VAL A 130 9.54 13.98 14.13
N ALA A 131 10.04 15.21 14.24
CA ALA A 131 10.92 15.60 15.33
C ALA A 131 10.18 15.81 16.66
N ALA A 132 8.88 16.11 16.62
CA ALA A 132 8.08 16.33 17.82
C ALA A 132 7.68 14.99 18.47
N PRO A 133 7.56 14.94 19.82
CA PRO A 133 6.94 13.81 20.49
C PRO A 133 5.51 13.57 19.98
N LEU A 134 5.10 12.30 19.91
CA LEU A 134 3.75 11.91 19.49
C LEU A 134 3.01 11.25 20.66
N ASP A 135 1.80 11.73 20.95
CA ASP A 135 0.90 11.08 21.89
C ASP A 135 0.22 9.88 21.21
N LEU A 136 0.78 8.69 21.42
CA LEU A 136 0.26 7.44 20.85
C LEU A 136 -1.10 7.05 21.40
N ALA A 137 -1.44 7.42 22.64
CA ALA A 137 -2.75 7.13 23.21
C ALA A 137 -3.82 7.93 22.45
N ALA A 138 -3.64 9.24 22.31
CA ALA A 138 -4.54 10.09 21.53
C ALA A 138 -4.66 9.65 20.05
N MET A 139 -3.54 9.23 19.44
CA MET A 139 -3.54 8.70 18.06
C MET A 139 -4.35 7.40 17.95
N ASN A 140 -4.27 6.48 18.92
CA ASN A 140 -5.06 5.26 18.93
C ASN A 140 -6.54 5.55 19.20
N ASP A 141 -6.86 6.46 20.13
CA ASP A 141 -8.24 6.88 20.39
C ASP A 141 -8.88 7.47 19.13
N ALA A 142 -8.15 8.33 18.41
CA ALA A 142 -8.60 8.85 17.12
C ALA A 142 -8.74 7.77 16.03
N SER A 143 -7.89 6.73 16.06
CA SER A 143 -7.93 5.65 15.09
C SER A 143 -9.07 4.66 15.33
N ALA A 144 -9.55 4.53 16.56
CA ALA A 144 -10.63 3.62 16.93
C ALA A 144 -11.93 3.93 16.17
N CYS A 145 -12.24 5.21 15.91
CA CYS A 145 -13.43 5.60 15.15
C CYS A 145 -13.38 5.24 13.66
N LEU A 146 -12.21 4.85 13.13
CA LEU A 146 -12.07 4.43 11.73
C LEU A 146 -12.58 3.00 11.50
N VAL A 147 -12.63 2.16 12.55
CA VAL A 147 -13.04 0.76 12.46
C VAL A 147 -14.54 0.67 12.19
N GLY A 148 -14.91 -0.21 11.24
CA GLY A 148 -16.30 -0.35 10.79
C GLY A 148 -16.50 0.16 9.37
N VAL A 149 -17.76 0.32 8.98
CA VAL A 149 -18.17 0.83 7.66
C VAL A 149 -18.43 2.32 7.76
N HIS A 150 -17.60 3.13 7.09
CA HIS A 150 -17.69 4.57 7.10
C HIS A 150 -17.54 5.18 5.71
N ASP A 151 -18.02 6.41 5.56
CA ASP A 151 -17.80 7.23 4.37
C ASP A 151 -16.48 7.99 4.50
N PHE A 152 -15.46 7.54 3.74
CA PHE A 152 -14.12 8.13 3.76
C PHE A 152 -13.91 9.28 2.77
N ARG A 153 -15.00 9.87 2.22
CA ARG A 153 -14.86 10.95 1.21
C ARG A 153 -14.03 12.14 1.69
N ALA A 154 -14.02 12.49 2.98
CA ALA A 154 -13.15 13.54 3.53
C ALA A 154 -11.65 13.22 3.37
N PHE A 155 -11.30 11.96 3.45
CA PHE A 155 -9.91 11.47 3.41
C PHE A 155 -9.48 10.95 2.04
N CYS A 156 -10.30 11.11 0.99
CA CYS A 156 -10.00 10.62 -0.34
C CYS A 156 -9.75 11.77 -1.32
N LYS A 157 -8.77 11.59 -2.22
CA LYS A 157 -8.70 12.42 -3.41
C LYS A 157 -9.68 11.86 -4.42
N ARG A 158 -10.70 12.64 -4.78
CA ARG A 158 -11.69 12.24 -5.76
C ARG A 158 -11.13 12.20 -7.17
N ALA A 159 -11.61 11.25 -7.95
CA ALA A 159 -11.41 11.27 -9.39
C ALA A 159 -12.29 12.39 -10.02
N PRO A 160 -11.82 13.03 -11.10
CA PRO A 160 -12.53 14.18 -11.70
C PRO A 160 -13.93 13.84 -12.24
N ASP A 161 -14.17 12.56 -12.57
CA ASP A 161 -15.42 12.01 -13.12
C ASP A 161 -16.46 11.65 -12.06
N LYS A 162 -16.13 11.79 -10.77
CA LYS A 162 -17.02 11.44 -9.65
C LYS A 162 -17.74 12.66 -9.09
N THR A 163 -19.03 12.49 -8.76
CA THR A 163 -19.82 13.54 -8.14
C THR A 163 -19.32 13.87 -6.74
N PRO A 164 -19.32 15.16 -6.32
CA PRO A 164 -18.81 15.57 -5.01
C PRO A 164 -19.46 14.86 -3.83
N ASP A 165 -20.74 14.52 -3.92
CA ASP A 165 -21.55 13.99 -2.81
C ASP A 165 -21.66 12.46 -2.79
N GLU A 166 -21.12 11.75 -3.82
CA GLU A 166 -21.12 10.29 -3.83
C GLU A 166 -20.31 9.74 -2.65
N PRO A 167 -20.90 8.92 -1.76
CA PRO A 167 -20.20 8.37 -0.62
C PRO A 167 -19.12 7.39 -1.06
N LEU A 168 -17.98 7.40 -0.37
CA LEU A 168 -16.88 6.47 -0.56
C LEU A 168 -16.80 5.49 0.61
N LEU A 169 -17.79 4.59 0.68
CA LEU A 169 -17.90 3.62 1.77
C LEU A 169 -16.74 2.62 1.73
N ARG A 170 -16.08 2.43 2.90
CA ARG A 170 -15.08 1.40 3.11
C ARG A 170 -15.31 0.72 4.45
N HIS A 171 -15.00 -0.58 4.50
CA HIS A 171 -15.02 -1.34 5.75
C HIS A 171 -13.58 -1.48 6.24
N VAL A 172 -13.25 -0.76 7.29
CA VAL A 172 -11.95 -0.88 7.98
C VAL A 172 -12.08 -1.93 9.07
N TYR A 173 -11.21 -2.94 9.04
CA TYR A 173 -11.18 -4.06 9.99
C TYR A 173 -10.26 -3.78 11.17
N GLU A 174 -9.22 -2.97 10.93
CA GLU A 174 -8.18 -2.67 11.92
C GLU A 174 -7.53 -1.31 11.60
N ALA A 175 -7.28 -0.50 12.63
CA ALA A 175 -6.53 0.75 12.54
C ALA A 175 -5.82 1.00 13.87
N THR A 176 -4.50 0.75 13.95
CA THR A 176 -3.74 0.77 15.20
C THR A 176 -2.37 1.42 15.03
N TRP A 177 -1.89 2.09 16.09
CA TRP A 177 -0.55 2.59 16.22
C TRP A 177 0.23 1.80 17.26
N THR A 178 1.46 1.45 16.96
CA THR A 178 2.37 0.74 17.87
C THR A 178 3.73 1.44 17.88
N ASP A 179 4.38 1.45 19.04
CA ASP A 179 5.79 1.77 19.15
C ASP A 179 6.61 0.53 18.80
N GLU A 180 7.56 0.66 17.90
CA GLU A 180 8.43 -0.45 17.49
C GLU A 180 9.90 -0.09 17.73
N PRO A 181 10.65 -0.97 18.41
CA PRO A 181 12.08 -0.74 18.63
C PRO A 181 12.82 -0.70 17.30
N ASP A 182 13.81 0.17 17.21
CA ASP A 182 14.72 0.21 16.07
C ASP A 182 15.66 -1.00 16.09
N ARG A 183 15.22 -2.10 15.49
CA ARG A 183 16.01 -3.34 15.39
C ARG A 183 17.16 -3.26 14.39
N LEU A 184 17.20 -2.21 13.57
CA LEU A 184 18.21 -2.04 12.52
C LEU A 184 19.25 -0.97 12.87
N GLY A 185 19.09 -0.25 14.00
CA GLY A 185 19.98 0.83 14.41
C GLY A 185 19.99 2.02 13.44
N VAL A 186 18.89 2.21 12.69
CA VAL A 186 18.77 3.24 11.64
C VAL A 186 17.93 4.44 12.08
N ALA A 187 17.21 4.35 13.21
CA ALA A 187 16.55 5.49 13.83
C ALA A 187 17.51 6.14 14.83
N ALA A 188 17.85 7.40 14.63
CA ALA A 188 18.60 8.13 15.62
C ALA A 188 17.71 8.37 16.85
N ALA A 189 18.04 7.75 17.96
CA ALA A 189 17.60 8.06 19.34
C ALA A 189 16.10 8.03 19.66
N GLY A 190 15.18 7.75 18.73
CA GLY A 190 13.73 7.87 18.96
C GLY A 190 12.88 6.63 18.66
N GLY A 191 13.36 5.66 17.89
CA GLY A 191 12.56 4.50 17.48
C GLY A 191 11.58 4.81 16.31
N PHE A 192 10.67 3.87 16.08
CA PHE A 192 9.64 4.00 15.05
C PHE A 192 8.24 3.88 15.65
N VAL A 193 7.34 4.71 15.18
CA VAL A 193 5.92 4.58 15.43
C VAL A 193 5.26 4.09 14.14
N VAL A 194 4.49 3.01 14.25
CA VAL A 194 3.95 2.29 13.10
C VAL A 194 2.44 2.28 13.11
N PHE A 195 1.85 2.83 12.06
CA PHE A 195 0.42 2.68 11.80
C PHE A 195 0.14 1.44 10.96
N ARG A 196 -0.81 0.62 11.39
CA ARG A 196 -1.35 -0.50 10.62
C ARG A 196 -2.81 -0.27 10.36
N ILE A 197 -3.21 -0.43 9.10
CA ILE A 197 -4.62 -0.33 8.71
C ILE A 197 -4.95 -1.43 7.72
N ARG A 198 -6.06 -2.15 7.98
CA ARG A 198 -6.61 -3.19 7.11
C ARG A 198 -8.06 -2.87 6.78
N ALA A 199 -8.40 -2.94 5.49
CA ALA A 199 -9.75 -2.65 5.00
C ALA A 199 -10.07 -3.48 3.75
N ASN A 200 -11.36 -3.57 3.40
CA ASN A 200 -11.79 -4.21 2.16
C ASN A 200 -11.21 -3.52 0.91
N ALA A 201 -11.10 -2.21 0.92
CA ALA A 201 -10.49 -1.40 -0.14
C ALA A 201 -10.08 -0.02 0.41
N PHE A 202 -9.25 0.68 -0.34
CA PHE A 202 -8.86 2.06 -0.07
C PHE A 202 -9.12 2.94 -1.30
N CYS A 203 -9.47 4.19 -1.08
CA CYS A 203 -9.54 5.19 -2.13
C CYS A 203 -8.20 5.94 -2.27
N HIS A 204 -8.07 6.71 -3.34
CA HIS A 204 -6.84 7.46 -3.66
C HIS A 204 -6.42 8.37 -2.50
N ASN A 205 -5.18 8.25 -2.05
CA ASN A 205 -4.57 8.97 -0.93
C ASN A 205 -5.19 8.71 0.46
N GLN A 206 -6.16 7.81 0.64
CA GLN A 206 -6.88 7.63 1.90
C GLN A 206 -5.94 7.41 3.09
N VAL A 207 -5.07 6.40 3.03
CA VAL A 207 -4.16 6.08 4.15
C VAL A 207 -3.24 7.24 4.48
N ARG A 208 -2.67 7.90 3.47
CA ARG A 208 -1.76 9.05 3.69
C ARG A 208 -2.47 10.24 4.32
N ARG A 209 -3.73 10.53 3.94
CA ARG A 209 -4.54 11.59 4.55
C ARG A 209 -4.92 11.25 5.99
N LEU A 210 -5.29 9.99 6.26
CA LEU A 210 -5.54 9.51 7.63
C LEU A 210 -4.29 9.68 8.49
N VAL A 211 -3.12 9.20 8.02
CA VAL A 211 -1.87 9.32 8.76
C VAL A 211 -1.50 10.78 9.03
N GLY A 212 -1.63 11.67 8.04
CA GLY A 212 -1.37 13.10 8.23
C GLY A 212 -2.23 13.70 9.34
N SER A 213 -3.53 13.34 9.35
CA SER A 213 -4.47 13.81 10.38
C SER A 213 -4.19 13.19 11.76
N LEU A 214 -3.89 11.89 11.83
CA LEU A 214 -3.60 11.20 13.08
C LEU A 214 -2.27 11.66 13.69
N VAL A 215 -1.25 11.98 12.88
CA VAL A 215 -0.01 12.59 13.37
C VAL A 215 -0.26 14.01 13.90
N ALA A 216 -1.18 14.77 13.30
CA ALA A 216 -1.60 16.06 13.84
C ALA A 216 -2.31 15.92 15.19
N VAL A 217 -3.10 14.85 15.40
CA VAL A 217 -3.65 14.52 16.73
C VAL A 217 -2.51 14.20 17.71
N GLY A 218 -1.55 13.35 17.33
CA GLY A 218 -0.40 13.02 18.19
C GLY A 218 0.47 14.22 18.58
N ARG A 219 0.45 15.30 17.79
CA ARG A 219 1.12 16.58 18.09
C ARG A 219 0.25 17.55 18.89
N GLY A 220 -1.02 17.22 19.18
CA GLY A 220 -1.97 18.12 19.82
C GLY A 220 -2.48 19.25 18.92
N GLU A 221 -2.27 19.18 17.61
CA GLU A 221 -2.76 20.14 16.61
C GLU A 221 -4.25 19.91 16.25
N LEU A 222 -4.73 18.67 16.45
CA LEU A 222 -6.13 18.25 16.31
C LEU A 222 -6.52 17.42 17.54
N VAL A 223 -7.81 17.37 17.85
CA VAL A 223 -8.36 16.48 18.88
C VAL A 223 -8.94 15.20 18.24
N PRO A 224 -8.97 14.05 18.96
CA PRO A 224 -9.47 12.79 18.41
C PRO A 224 -10.88 12.88 17.81
N GLU A 225 -11.77 13.65 18.42
CA GLU A 225 -13.17 13.82 18.02
C GLU A 225 -13.30 14.48 16.63
N GLU A 226 -12.31 15.25 16.19
CA GLU A 226 -12.33 15.88 14.87
C GLU A 226 -12.22 14.84 13.75
N ILE A 227 -11.55 13.71 13.99
CA ILE A 227 -11.48 12.61 13.00
C ILE A 227 -12.88 12.01 12.79
N ALA A 228 -13.59 11.71 13.87
CA ALA A 228 -14.98 11.21 13.81
C ALA A 228 -15.92 12.23 13.14
N ALA A 229 -15.81 13.52 13.48
CA ALA A 229 -16.60 14.57 12.87
C ALA A 229 -16.36 14.68 11.34
N ARG A 230 -15.12 14.46 10.86
CA ARG A 230 -14.79 14.44 9.43
C ARG A 230 -15.38 13.21 8.71
N LEU A 231 -15.39 12.03 9.35
CA LEU A 231 -16.07 10.85 8.79
C LEU A 231 -17.57 11.10 8.63
N GLN A 232 -18.21 11.72 9.61
CA GLN A 232 -19.64 12.00 9.59
C GLN A 232 -20.01 13.07 8.56
N SER A 233 -19.29 14.18 8.52
CA SER A 233 -19.61 15.31 7.65
C SER A 233 -19.14 15.12 6.20
N GLY A 234 -18.10 14.31 5.96
CA GLY A 234 -17.42 14.21 4.68
C GLY A 234 -16.61 15.47 4.31
N ASP A 235 -16.44 16.41 5.24
CA ASP A 235 -15.75 17.68 4.99
C ASP A 235 -14.23 17.54 5.08
N ALA A 236 -13.54 17.76 3.96
CA ALA A 236 -12.08 17.73 3.86
C ALA A 236 -11.39 19.08 4.13
N ARG A 237 -12.16 20.15 4.37
CA ARG A 237 -11.56 21.48 4.59
C ARG A 237 -10.73 21.50 5.87
N ARG A 238 -9.56 22.15 5.81
CA ARG A 238 -8.62 22.27 6.93
C ARG A 238 -8.04 20.94 7.43
N LEU A 239 -8.17 19.85 6.67
CA LEU A 239 -7.38 18.66 6.98
C LEU A 239 -5.90 18.91 6.69
N PRO A 240 -4.98 18.35 7.50
CA PRO A 240 -3.55 18.39 7.23
C PRO A 240 -3.20 17.81 5.85
N ALA A 241 -2.03 18.18 5.34
CA ALA A 241 -1.51 17.60 4.12
C ALA A 241 -1.38 16.07 4.25
N PRO A 242 -1.55 15.31 3.14
CA PRO A 242 -1.28 13.89 3.15
C PRO A 242 0.15 13.60 3.58
N ALA A 243 0.34 12.62 4.44
CA ALA A 243 1.66 12.17 4.88
C ALA A 243 2.57 11.79 3.68
N PRO A 244 3.90 11.94 3.76
CA PRO A 244 4.83 11.56 2.69
C PRO A 244 4.61 10.13 2.18
N ALA A 245 4.83 9.90 0.90
CA ALA A 245 4.62 8.57 0.29
C ALA A 245 5.62 7.53 0.83
N ALA A 246 6.86 7.94 1.08
CA ALA A 246 7.96 7.08 1.48
C ALA A 246 7.69 6.24 2.75
N GLY A 247 6.88 6.75 3.69
CA GLY A 247 6.52 5.98 4.89
C GLY A 247 5.50 4.87 4.64
N LEU A 248 4.81 4.85 3.49
CA LEU A 248 3.70 3.95 3.22
C LEU A 248 4.14 2.71 2.44
N ALA A 249 3.72 1.54 2.90
CA ALA A 249 3.89 0.28 2.21
C ALA A 249 2.62 -0.58 2.23
N LEU A 250 2.25 -1.16 1.09
CA LEU A 250 1.28 -2.26 1.00
C LEU A 250 1.95 -3.53 1.51
N VAL A 251 1.47 -4.08 2.64
CA VAL A 251 2.11 -5.21 3.33
C VAL A 251 1.29 -6.49 3.32
N GLY A 252 0.08 -6.46 2.82
CA GLY A 252 -0.78 -7.65 2.71
C GLY A 252 -1.96 -7.43 1.79
N VAL A 253 -2.34 -8.51 1.10
CA VAL A 253 -3.58 -8.63 0.32
C VAL A 253 -4.16 -10.00 0.64
N GLY A 254 -5.43 -10.07 1.01
CA GLY A 254 -6.13 -11.31 1.29
C GLY A 254 -7.13 -11.68 0.21
N TYR A 255 -7.26 -12.98 0.02
CA TYR A 255 -8.23 -13.62 -0.86
C TYR A 255 -8.92 -14.73 -0.05
N ASP A 256 -10.25 -14.79 -0.11
CA ASP A 256 -10.98 -15.89 0.48
C ASP A 256 -10.67 -17.16 -0.31
N ASP A 257 -10.45 -18.25 0.40
CA ASP A 257 -10.07 -19.62 -0.03
C ASP A 257 -10.05 -19.95 -1.52
N LEU A 258 -9.18 -19.30 -2.30
CA LEU A 258 -8.88 -19.78 -3.63
C LEU A 258 -7.99 -21.03 -3.61
N HIS A 259 -7.38 -21.39 -2.48
CA HIS A 259 -6.58 -22.62 -2.30
C HIS A 259 -6.32 -22.91 -0.82
N GLY A 260 -7.21 -23.58 -0.14
CA GLY A 260 -7.03 -24.46 1.02
C GLY A 260 -5.87 -24.21 1.98
N GLY A 261 -5.73 -22.99 2.51
CA GLY A 261 -4.78 -22.69 3.55
C GLY A 261 -5.05 -21.33 4.18
N PRO A 262 -5.02 -21.18 5.51
CA PRO A 262 -5.30 -19.93 6.16
C PRO A 262 -4.20 -18.91 5.81
N SER A 263 -4.53 -17.93 4.99
CA SER A 263 -3.75 -16.70 4.89
C SER A 263 -4.02 -15.87 6.15
N GLY A 264 -3.55 -16.37 7.28
CA GLY A 264 -3.55 -15.63 8.53
C GLY A 264 -2.64 -14.40 8.42
N PRO A 265 -2.89 -13.32 9.19
CA PRO A 265 -2.02 -12.16 9.22
C PRO A 265 -0.65 -12.58 9.74
N GLY A 266 0.39 -12.45 8.91
CA GLY A 266 1.76 -12.46 9.40
C GLY A 266 2.54 -13.76 9.30
N ALA A 267 2.37 -14.59 8.26
CA ALA A 267 3.42 -15.56 7.95
C ALA A 267 4.62 -14.79 7.37
N PRO A 268 5.78 -14.75 8.08
CA PRO A 268 6.99 -14.19 7.51
C PRO A 268 7.37 -14.99 6.27
N ILE A 269 7.77 -14.30 5.22
CA ILE A 269 8.46 -14.90 4.10
C ILE A 269 9.72 -15.56 4.67
N ARG A 270 9.77 -16.89 4.69
CA ARG A 270 10.96 -17.68 5.00
C ARG A 270 11.86 -17.72 3.79
#